data_b2eedf6ad31d353a69a4c4bd51d68fd2
#
_entry.id   b2eedf6ad31d353a69a4c4bd51d68fd2
#
_cell.length_a   1.000
_cell.length_b   1.000
_cell.length_c   1.000
_cell.angle_alpha   90.00
_cell.angle_beta   90.00
_cell.angle_gamma   90.00
#
_symmetry.space_group_name_H-M   'P 1'
#
loop_
_entity.id
_entity.type
_entity.pdbx_description
1 polymer ?
#
loop_
_entity_poly.entity_id
_entity_poly.type
_entity_poly.pdbx_seq_one_letter_code
_entity_poly.pdbx_strand_id
1 'polypeptide(L)'
;MLTYYILLGVLAILACLFQIGGKNRKKDLIFLLIVFVILATTSALRYSTGYDYSYTYAPGFEEVLNNPDISLFGHHYEPGYMLLEKMVAFFSSNYQMIFVVTSVLIIGLFCINYAKYSSNVYLSVILFVLLSEYYCSMNFIRQTIAGVIALFAIPFLKKKKFLPYLLIVLVASTFHKSALILIPFFFINLIPLTKIVFVIYCAVTAVLYFNTERIMNFVTQYWYQGYHLDNVHVQATFEWPFAVAMLIEFLIVFLGASKLTKKDKSNYVYVNYAFFAFFFTLMGTRHSILDRLSVYFEFAFPLSIPLLYTCLKESFPSWWSLFDKHPEEKENRKNAAVTAVFLAFVLCGGLAIHQYALTMDHHGVVPYRCILNQPFYQEYLENLENPQDEPAEPAEEAAPIIEEPVDTPPPETSTQLEMPTPQEENKLPEQTDIPEGMPVEVPLP
;
A
#
# COMPACT_ATOMS: atom_id res chain seq x y z
N MET A 1 4.43 -0.79 19.15
CA MET A 1 3.81 -2.14 19.12
C MET A 1 2.64 -2.31 20.09
N LEU A 2 2.79 -2.07 21.40
CA LEU A 2 1.72 -2.30 22.39
C LEU A 2 0.37 -1.68 22.00
N THR A 3 0.37 -0.45 21.50
CA THR A 3 -0.84 0.26 21.03
C THR A 3 -1.62 -0.56 20.00
N TYR A 4 -0.93 -1.17 19.04
CA TYR A 4 -1.55 -1.96 17.97
C TYR A 4 -2.10 -3.31 18.45
N TYR A 5 -1.44 -3.95 19.45
CA TYR A 5 -2.00 -5.15 20.09
C TYR A 5 -3.24 -4.84 20.92
N ILE A 6 -3.23 -3.71 21.65
CA ILE A 6 -4.41 -3.25 22.38
C ILE A 6 -5.54 -2.97 21.39
N LEU A 7 -5.24 -2.25 20.28
CA LEU A 7 -6.21 -1.96 19.24
C LEU A 7 -6.83 -3.24 18.67
N LEU A 8 -6.00 -4.21 18.27
CA LEU A 8 -6.46 -5.50 17.76
C LEU A 8 -7.30 -6.25 18.81
N GLY A 9 -6.88 -6.27 20.07
CA GLY A 9 -7.62 -6.89 21.17
C GLY A 9 -9.01 -6.27 21.39
N VAL A 10 -9.09 -4.93 21.36
CA VAL A 10 -10.37 -4.20 21.46
C VAL A 10 -11.28 -4.55 20.29
N LEU A 11 -10.76 -4.54 19.07
CA LEU A 11 -11.54 -4.90 17.88
C LEU A 11 -12.02 -6.34 17.92
N ALA A 12 -11.17 -7.28 18.38
CA ALA A 12 -11.54 -8.68 18.51
C ALA A 12 -12.65 -8.89 19.56
N ILE A 13 -12.55 -8.24 20.72
CA ILE A 13 -13.59 -8.27 21.76
C ILE A 13 -14.91 -7.70 21.21
N LEU A 14 -14.86 -6.54 20.54
CA LEU A 14 -16.05 -5.94 19.91
C LEU A 14 -16.66 -6.88 18.86
N ALA A 15 -15.83 -7.46 17.99
CA ALA A 15 -16.30 -8.41 16.98
C ALA A 15 -17.00 -9.62 17.61
N CYS A 16 -16.46 -10.18 18.68
CA CYS A 16 -17.09 -11.27 19.42
C CYS A 16 -18.43 -10.86 20.04
N LEU A 17 -18.47 -9.72 20.74
CA LEU A 17 -19.68 -9.23 21.40
C LEU A 17 -20.82 -8.97 20.42
N PHE A 18 -20.52 -8.32 19.28
CA PHE A 18 -21.51 -8.00 18.26
C PHE A 18 -21.99 -9.22 17.46
N GLN A 19 -21.20 -10.29 17.38
CA GLN A 19 -21.62 -11.56 16.75
C GLN A 19 -22.65 -12.33 17.59
N ILE A 20 -22.75 -12.09 18.89
CA ILE A 20 -23.72 -12.74 19.77
C ILE A 20 -25.14 -12.36 19.32
N GLY A 21 -26.04 -13.37 19.18
CA GLY A 21 -27.43 -13.16 18.79
C GLY A 21 -27.70 -13.08 17.28
N GLY A 22 -26.70 -13.49 16.47
CA GLY A 22 -26.88 -13.70 15.01
C GLY A 22 -26.76 -12.44 14.16
N LYS A 23 -26.95 -12.62 12.83
CA LYS A 23 -26.80 -11.56 11.83
C LYS A 23 -27.90 -10.52 11.96
N ASN A 24 -27.53 -9.25 12.14
CA ASN A 24 -28.43 -8.12 12.23
C ASN A 24 -27.80 -6.88 11.61
N ARG A 25 -28.40 -6.36 10.54
CA ARG A 25 -27.91 -5.19 9.80
C ARG A 25 -27.67 -3.96 10.69
N LYS A 26 -28.53 -3.71 11.68
CA LYS A 26 -28.33 -2.57 12.60
C LYS A 26 -27.10 -2.77 13.47
N LYS A 27 -26.89 -3.99 13.99
CA LYS A 27 -25.68 -4.34 14.76
C LYS A 27 -24.41 -4.18 13.91
N ASP A 28 -24.43 -4.66 12.67
CA ASP A 28 -23.32 -4.54 11.73
C ASP A 28 -22.93 -3.07 11.52
N LEU A 29 -23.95 -2.18 11.33
CA LEU A 29 -23.70 -0.75 11.14
C LEU A 29 -23.19 -0.06 12.41
N ILE A 30 -23.75 -0.39 13.60
CA ILE A 30 -23.27 0.14 14.87
C ILE A 30 -21.82 -0.31 15.14
N PHE A 31 -21.51 -1.58 14.89
CA PHE A 31 -20.15 -2.09 15.00
C PHE A 31 -19.20 -1.30 14.09
N LEU A 32 -19.53 -1.15 12.81
CA LEU A 32 -18.70 -0.41 11.87
C LEU A 32 -18.55 1.07 12.25
N LEU A 33 -19.57 1.69 12.84
CA LEU A 33 -19.47 3.07 13.34
C LEU A 33 -18.47 3.16 14.51
N ILE A 34 -18.53 2.21 15.46
CA ILE A 34 -17.59 2.19 16.59
C ILE A 34 -16.17 1.94 16.07
N VAL A 35 -15.99 0.98 15.16
CA VAL A 35 -14.70 0.68 14.53
C VAL A 35 -14.16 1.89 13.76
N PHE A 36 -15.03 2.58 13.01
CA PHE A 36 -14.67 3.81 12.30
C PHE A 36 -14.09 4.84 13.28
N VAL A 37 -14.78 5.12 14.39
CA VAL A 37 -14.29 6.08 15.38
C VAL A 37 -12.93 5.64 15.95
N ILE A 38 -12.78 4.39 16.34
CA ILE A 38 -11.53 3.88 16.93
C ILE A 38 -10.37 3.98 15.92
N LEU A 39 -10.53 3.41 14.71
CA LEU A 39 -9.46 3.35 13.71
C LEU A 39 -9.14 4.74 13.14
N ALA A 40 -10.15 5.54 12.83
CA ALA A 40 -9.95 6.88 12.31
C ALA A 40 -9.27 7.79 13.34
N THR A 41 -9.66 7.73 14.62
CA THR A 41 -9.01 8.51 15.68
C THR A 41 -7.57 8.07 15.88
N THR A 42 -7.29 6.76 15.95
CA THR A 42 -5.92 6.25 16.07
C THR A 42 -5.06 6.70 14.88
N SER A 43 -5.57 6.63 13.66
CA SER A 43 -4.85 7.09 12.47
C SER A 43 -4.70 8.61 12.41
N ALA A 44 -5.73 9.38 12.83
CA ALA A 44 -5.74 10.85 12.79
C ALA A 44 -4.80 11.49 13.81
N LEU A 45 -4.69 10.90 15.00
CA LEU A 45 -3.85 11.42 16.08
C LEU A 45 -2.39 10.95 16.02
N ARG A 46 -1.99 10.22 14.98
CA ARG A 46 -0.59 9.82 14.80
C ARG A 46 0.30 11.02 14.54
N TYR A 47 1.50 10.97 15.07
CA TYR A 47 2.55 11.98 14.86
C TYR A 47 3.81 11.30 14.36
N SER A 48 4.41 11.82 13.28
CA SER A 48 5.61 11.24 12.66
C SER A 48 5.58 9.71 12.58
N THR A 49 4.43 9.17 12.14
CA THR A 49 4.14 7.73 12.05
C THR A 49 3.73 7.41 10.62
N GLY A 50 4.47 6.53 9.96
CA GLY A 50 4.47 6.29 8.52
C GLY A 50 5.65 7.00 7.85
N TYR A 51 6.41 6.30 7.00
CA TYR A 51 7.59 6.88 6.33
C TYR A 51 7.26 8.16 5.54
N ASP A 52 6.12 8.15 4.82
CA ASP A 52 5.71 9.29 4.00
C ASP A 52 5.15 10.47 4.81
N TYR A 53 4.96 10.32 6.15
CA TYR A 53 4.39 11.38 6.98
C TYR A 53 5.24 12.64 6.93
N SER A 54 6.53 12.54 7.31
CA SER A 54 7.44 13.68 7.45
C SER A 54 8.14 14.05 6.14
N TYR A 55 8.26 13.09 5.20
CA TYR A 55 9.02 13.32 3.96
C TYR A 55 8.14 13.68 2.76
N THR A 56 6.84 13.38 2.82
CA THR A 56 5.95 13.59 1.67
C THR A 56 4.77 14.49 2.05
N TYR A 57 3.93 14.04 3.00
CA TYR A 57 2.62 14.66 3.20
C TYR A 57 2.64 15.93 4.02
N ALA A 58 3.45 16.02 5.09
CA ALA A 58 3.56 17.24 5.88
C ALA A 58 4.21 18.37 5.06
N PRO A 59 5.39 18.17 4.41
CA PRO A 59 5.99 19.20 3.57
C PRO A 59 5.12 19.58 2.35
N GLY A 60 4.44 18.59 1.72
CA GLY A 60 3.55 18.85 0.59
C GLY A 60 2.37 19.75 0.98
N PHE A 61 1.79 19.53 2.16
CA PHE A 61 0.72 20.39 2.66
C PHE A 61 1.21 21.81 2.98
N GLU A 62 2.41 21.96 3.57
CA GLU A 62 3.04 23.25 3.81
C GLU A 62 3.34 24.00 2.50
N GLU A 63 3.77 23.27 1.45
CA GLU A 63 3.95 23.86 0.12
C GLU A 63 2.63 24.46 -0.43
N VAL A 64 1.50 23.75 -0.26
CA VAL A 64 0.18 24.24 -0.67
C VAL A 64 -0.25 25.46 0.15
N LEU A 65 0.07 25.50 1.45
CA LEU A 65 -0.20 26.67 2.31
C LEU A 65 0.59 27.89 1.85
N ASN A 66 1.89 27.71 1.56
CA ASN A 66 2.77 28.81 1.16
C ASN A 66 2.51 29.28 -0.30
N ASN A 67 1.91 28.43 -1.14
CA ASN A 67 1.62 28.72 -2.55
C ASN A 67 0.13 28.47 -2.87
N PRO A 68 -0.82 29.31 -2.43
CA PRO A 68 -2.26 29.08 -2.65
C PRO A 68 -2.64 28.95 -4.15
N ASP A 69 -1.88 29.61 -5.03
CA ASP A 69 -2.11 29.62 -6.47
C ASP A 69 -1.49 28.41 -7.20
N ILE A 70 -0.85 27.49 -6.48
CA ILE A 70 -0.26 26.27 -7.07
C ILE A 70 -1.28 25.52 -7.92
N SER A 71 -0.89 25.12 -9.13
CA SER A 71 -1.79 24.48 -10.08
C SER A 71 -2.22 23.09 -9.60
N LEU A 72 -3.47 22.71 -9.87
CA LEU A 72 -3.95 21.35 -9.69
C LEU A 72 -3.29 20.35 -10.66
N PHE A 73 -2.76 20.84 -11.78
CA PHE A 73 -2.15 20.03 -12.83
C PHE A 73 -0.69 20.39 -13.02
N GLY A 74 0.13 19.41 -13.36
CA GLY A 74 1.57 19.61 -13.54
C GLY A 74 2.39 19.59 -12.26
N HIS A 75 1.76 19.36 -11.12
CA HIS A 75 2.42 19.13 -9.82
C HIS A 75 2.82 17.65 -9.68
N HIS A 76 3.74 17.36 -8.74
CA HIS A 76 4.13 15.97 -8.43
C HIS A 76 3.00 15.15 -7.79
N TYR A 77 1.97 15.80 -7.20
CA TYR A 77 0.76 15.13 -6.72
C TYR A 77 -0.32 15.11 -7.78
N GLU A 78 -1.16 14.10 -7.70
CA GLU A 78 -2.32 13.94 -8.56
C GLU A 78 -3.42 14.98 -8.22
N PRO A 79 -4.20 15.42 -9.22
CA PRO A 79 -5.12 16.56 -9.07
C PRO A 79 -6.21 16.38 -8.01
N GLY A 80 -6.67 15.14 -7.77
CA GLY A 80 -7.67 14.86 -6.73
C GLY A 80 -7.09 14.98 -5.32
N TYR A 81 -5.84 14.55 -5.13
CA TYR A 81 -5.17 14.72 -3.85
C TYR A 81 -4.80 16.18 -3.60
N MET A 82 -4.27 16.88 -4.62
CA MET A 82 -3.99 18.31 -4.55
C MET A 82 -5.25 19.13 -4.23
N LEU A 83 -6.40 18.77 -4.82
CA LEU A 83 -7.67 19.41 -4.48
C LEU A 83 -8.03 19.19 -3.01
N LEU A 84 -7.82 17.98 -2.50
CA LEU A 84 -8.06 17.65 -1.08
C LEU A 84 -7.17 18.51 -0.17
N GLU A 85 -5.87 18.64 -0.46
CA GLU A 85 -4.95 19.49 0.30
C GLU A 85 -5.38 20.95 0.29
N LYS A 86 -5.73 21.51 -0.87
CA LYS A 86 -6.25 22.89 -0.98
C LYS A 86 -7.55 23.09 -0.19
N MET A 87 -8.44 22.12 -0.21
CA MET A 87 -9.67 22.18 0.60
C MET A 87 -9.34 22.21 2.10
N VAL A 88 -8.39 21.39 2.55
CA VAL A 88 -7.97 21.38 3.96
C VAL A 88 -7.24 22.67 4.32
N ALA A 89 -6.33 23.15 3.48
CA ALA A 89 -5.59 24.40 3.66
C ALA A 89 -6.50 25.63 3.76
N PHE A 90 -7.67 25.59 3.10
CA PHE A 90 -8.67 26.65 3.21
C PHE A 90 -9.27 26.79 4.64
N PHE A 91 -9.35 25.68 5.39
CA PHE A 91 -9.94 25.66 6.74
C PHE A 91 -8.90 25.66 7.86
N SER A 92 -7.67 25.23 7.60
CA SER A 92 -6.63 25.11 8.63
C SER A 92 -5.24 25.24 8.04
N SER A 93 -4.39 26.01 8.74
CA SER A 93 -2.95 26.10 8.46
C SER A 93 -2.13 24.99 9.13
N ASN A 94 -2.74 24.16 9.99
CA ASN A 94 -2.05 23.08 10.67
C ASN A 94 -1.98 21.84 9.76
N TYR A 95 -0.77 21.41 9.38
CA TYR A 95 -0.55 20.24 8.53
C TYR A 95 -1.14 18.94 9.11
N GLN A 96 -1.33 18.84 10.44
CA GLN A 96 -1.98 17.66 11.05
C GLN A 96 -3.39 17.44 10.51
N MET A 97 -4.05 18.50 10.05
CA MET A 97 -5.42 18.39 9.53
C MET A 97 -5.51 17.54 8.25
N ILE A 98 -4.46 17.48 7.43
CA ILE A 98 -4.47 16.57 6.26
C ILE A 98 -4.49 15.11 6.70
N PHE A 99 -3.79 14.76 7.79
CA PHE A 99 -3.83 13.40 8.35
C PHE A 99 -5.16 13.08 9.00
N VAL A 100 -5.81 14.05 9.65
CA VAL A 100 -7.16 13.88 10.19
C VAL A 100 -8.16 13.60 9.07
N VAL A 101 -8.18 14.46 8.06
CA VAL A 101 -9.14 14.36 6.94
C VAL A 101 -8.92 13.08 6.13
N THR A 102 -7.68 12.75 5.80
CA THR A 102 -7.37 11.53 5.04
C THR A 102 -7.66 10.27 5.84
N SER A 103 -7.44 10.25 7.16
CA SER A 103 -7.80 9.12 8.04
C SER A 103 -9.32 8.90 8.07
N VAL A 104 -10.09 9.97 8.26
CA VAL A 104 -11.56 9.92 8.22
C VAL A 104 -12.05 9.42 6.86
N LEU A 105 -11.49 9.94 5.77
CA LEU A 105 -11.85 9.55 4.41
C LEU A 105 -11.56 8.07 4.15
N ILE A 106 -10.34 7.62 4.41
CA ILE A 106 -9.90 6.24 4.13
C ILE A 106 -10.71 5.24 4.96
N ILE A 107 -10.72 5.40 6.28
CA ILE A 107 -11.41 4.46 7.17
C ILE A 107 -12.92 4.49 6.93
N GLY A 108 -13.48 5.68 6.66
CA GLY A 108 -14.90 5.83 6.28
C GLY A 108 -15.24 5.05 5.01
N LEU A 109 -14.43 5.18 3.96
CA LEU A 109 -14.63 4.45 2.71
C LEU A 109 -14.50 2.93 2.87
N PHE A 110 -13.54 2.43 3.67
CA PHE A 110 -13.45 1.01 4.00
C PHE A 110 -14.69 0.53 4.75
N CYS A 111 -15.14 1.26 5.78
CA CYS A 111 -16.35 0.90 6.52
C CYS A 111 -17.60 0.88 5.63
N ILE A 112 -17.77 1.85 4.72
CA ILE A 112 -18.86 1.89 3.74
C ILE A 112 -18.77 0.69 2.78
N ASN A 113 -17.56 0.35 2.31
CA ASN A 113 -17.35 -0.78 1.44
C ASN A 113 -17.72 -2.09 2.13
N TYR A 114 -17.23 -2.31 3.36
CA TYR A 114 -17.56 -3.51 4.14
C TYR A 114 -19.05 -3.57 4.48
N ALA A 115 -19.67 -2.44 4.82
CA ALA A 115 -21.11 -2.37 5.05
C ALA A 115 -21.94 -2.81 3.83
N LYS A 116 -21.45 -2.54 2.61
CA LYS A 116 -22.17 -2.86 1.36
C LYS A 116 -21.87 -4.24 0.82
N TYR A 117 -20.62 -4.70 0.92
CA TYR A 117 -20.13 -5.83 0.12
C TYR A 117 -19.57 -6.99 0.94
N SER A 118 -19.28 -6.80 2.23
CA SER A 118 -18.83 -7.89 3.07
C SER A 118 -19.96 -8.83 3.45
N SER A 119 -19.67 -10.12 3.45
CA SER A 119 -20.56 -11.17 3.97
C SER A 119 -20.47 -11.30 5.49
N ASN A 120 -19.34 -10.88 6.10
CA ASN A 120 -19.09 -10.86 7.53
C ASN A 120 -18.18 -9.66 7.86
N VAL A 121 -18.81 -8.55 8.27
CA VAL A 121 -18.10 -7.28 8.55
C VAL A 121 -17.11 -7.41 9.70
N TYR A 122 -17.38 -8.26 10.67
CA TYR A 122 -16.52 -8.50 11.83
C TYR A 122 -15.17 -9.08 11.41
N LEU A 123 -15.22 -10.14 10.60
CA LEU A 123 -14.02 -10.77 10.05
C LEU A 123 -13.28 -9.83 9.08
N SER A 124 -14.02 -9.04 8.27
CA SER A 124 -13.40 -8.05 7.38
C SER A 124 -12.58 -7.02 8.13
N VAL A 125 -13.10 -6.48 9.24
CA VAL A 125 -12.38 -5.50 10.07
C VAL A 125 -11.14 -6.13 10.72
N ILE A 126 -11.27 -7.33 11.24
CA ILE A 126 -10.12 -8.04 11.85
C ILE A 126 -9.04 -8.29 10.80
N LEU A 127 -9.40 -8.74 9.59
CA LEU A 127 -8.44 -8.95 8.51
C LEU A 127 -7.81 -7.66 8.01
N PHE A 128 -8.54 -6.56 7.93
CA PHE A 128 -8.00 -5.25 7.57
C PHE A 128 -6.80 -4.83 8.44
N VAL A 129 -6.82 -5.19 9.72
CA VAL A 129 -5.71 -4.93 10.65
C VAL A 129 -4.66 -6.05 10.58
N LEU A 130 -5.08 -7.32 10.58
CA LEU A 130 -4.17 -8.47 10.58
C LEU A 130 -3.32 -8.57 9.32
N LEU A 131 -3.87 -8.23 8.14
CA LEU A 131 -3.17 -8.25 6.86
C LEU A 131 -2.36 -6.96 6.59
N SER A 132 -2.18 -6.12 7.61
CA SER A 132 -1.40 -4.86 7.52
C SER A 132 -2.00 -3.75 6.67
N GLU A 133 -3.18 -3.91 6.07
CA GLU A 133 -3.82 -2.91 5.23
C GLU A 133 -4.10 -1.60 6.00
N TYR A 134 -4.44 -1.71 7.28
CA TYR A 134 -4.60 -0.55 8.16
C TYR A 134 -3.30 0.25 8.31
N TYR A 135 -2.14 -0.42 8.44
CA TYR A 135 -0.84 0.24 8.56
C TYR A 135 -0.38 0.81 7.22
N CYS A 136 -0.62 0.09 6.13
CA CYS A 136 -0.46 0.58 4.76
C CYS A 136 -1.19 1.92 4.57
N SER A 137 -2.42 2.04 5.11
CA SER A 137 -3.24 3.26 5.02
C SER A 137 -2.65 4.48 5.72
N MET A 138 -1.79 4.27 6.71
CA MET A 138 -1.09 5.36 7.40
C MET A 138 0.16 5.84 6.65
N ASN A 139 0.75 4.99 5.80
CA ASN A 139 1.95 5.31 5.03
C ASN A 139 1.60 5.75 3.60
N PHE A 140 0.99 4.89 2.81
CA PHE A 140 0.66 5.15 1.39
C PHE A 140 -0.70 5.84 1.22
N ILE A 141 -0.89 7.04 1.81
CA ILE A 141 -2.20 7.72 1.89
C ILE A 141 -2.87 7.84 0.53
N ARG A 142 -2.21 8.44 -0.47
CA ARG A 142 -2.78 8.67 -1.82
C ARG A 142 -3.17 7.36 -2.50
N GLN A 143 -2.27 6.40 -2.46
CA GLN A 143 -2.50 5.08 -3.06
C GLN A 143 -3.62 4.33 -2.34
N THR A 144 -3.71 4.42 -1.02
CA THR A 144 -4.79 3.80 -0.24
C THR A 144 -6.14 4.43 -0.55
N ILE A 145 -6.22 5.76 -0.69
CA ILE A 145 -7.46 6.43 -1.15
C ILE A 145 -7.87 5.87 -2.51
N ALA A 146 -6.94 5.81 -3.47
CA ALA A 146 -7.21 5.25 -4.79
C ALA A 146 -7.64 3.78 -4.72
N GLY A 147 -6.97 2.95 -3.90
CA GLY A 147 -7.27 1.53 -3.72
C GLY A 147 -8.66 1.29 -3.12
N VAL A 148 -9.02 2.03 -2.06
CA VAL A 148 -10.36 1.85 -1.46
C VAL A 148 -11.48 2.36 -2.36
N ILE A 149 -11.24 3.41 -3.17
CA ILE A 149 -12.18 3.83 -4.22
C ILE A 149 -12.32 2.71 -5.25
N ALA A 150 -11.23 2.11 -5.69
CA ALA A 150 -11.22 1.02 -6.67
C ALA A 150 -11.99 -0.23 -6.20
N LEU A 151 -12.07 -0.51 -4.89
CA LEU A 151 -12.91 -1.60 -4.38
C LEU A 151 -14.38 -1.46 -4.76
N PHE A 152 -14.89 -0.22 -4.91
CA PHE A 152 -16.26 0.01 -5.36
C PHE A 152 -16.47 -0.35 -6.84
N ALA A 153 -15.40 -0.59 -7.60
CA ALA A 153 -15.48 -1.05 -9.00
C ALA A 153 -15.72 -2.56 -9.11
N ILE A 154 -15.37 -3.37 -8.08
CA ILE A 154 -15.51 -4.83 -8.10
C ILE A 154 -16.94 -5.31 -8.46
N PRO A 155 -18.03 -4.75 -7.90
CA PRO A 155 -19.39 -5.15 -8.28
C PRO A 155 -19.72 -4.92 -9.76
N PHE A 156 -19.14 -3.92 -10.40
CA PHE A 156 -19.31 -3.64 -11.82
C PHE A 156 -18.46 -4.59 -12.67
N LEU A 157 -17.27 -4.94 -12.21
CA LEU A 157 -16.44 -5.97 -12.82
C LEU A 157 -17.13 -7.33 -12.79
N LYS A 158 -17.72 -7.73 -11.67
CA LYS A 158 -18.53 -8.96 -11.53
C LYS A 158 -19.72 -8.98 -12.51
N LYS A 159 -20.34 -7.82 -12.78
CA LYS A 159 -21.45 -7.65 -13.73
C LYS A 159 -20.95 -7.38 -15.16
N LYS A 160 -19.65 -7.39 -15.42
CA LYS A 160 -19.02 -7.10 -16.72
C LYS A 160 -19.41 -5.73 -17.30
N LYS A 161 -19.66 -4.74 -16.44
CA LYS A 161 -20.05 -3.38 -16.82
C LYS A 161 -18.83 -2.49 -16.88
N PHE A 162 -18.24 -2.35 -18.08
CA PHE A 162 -16.97 -1.61 -18.28
C PHE A 162 -17.09 -0.11 -17.93
N LEU A 163 -18.10 0.59 -18.45
CA LEU A 163 -18.18 2.05 -18.29
C LEU A 163 -18.24 2.50 -16.82
N PRO A 164 -19.15 1.98 -15.94
CA PRO A 164 -19.13 2.36 -14.54
C PRO A 164 -17.86 1.89 -13.81
N TYR A 165 -17.26 0.76 -14.21
CA TYR A 165 -15.96 0.34 -13.71
C TYR A 165 -14.88 1.37 -14.04
N LEU A 166 -14.78 1.76 -15.33
CA LEU A 166 -13.81 2.75 -15.81
C LEU A 166 -13.96 4.09 -15.09
N LEU A 167 -15.19 4.58 -14.92
CA LEU A 167 -15.43 5.85 -14.23
C LEU A 167 -14.90 5.83 -12.79
N ILE A 168 -15.08 4.72 -12.06
CA ILE A 168 -14.53 4.59 -10.70
C ILE A 168 -13.00 4.54 -10.73
N VAL A 169 -12.41 3.82 -11.66
CA VAL A 169 -10.95 3.74 -11.82
C VAL A 169 -10.36 5.12 -12.18
N LEU A 170 -11.04 5.89 -13.05
CA LEU A 170 -10.61 7.26 -13.37
C LEU A 170 -10.69 8.18 -12.15
N VAL A 171 -11.74 8.08 -11.31
CA VAL A 171 -11.80 8.81 -10.04
C VAL A 171 -10.66 8.37 -9.11
N ALA A 172 -10.40 7.07 -8.97
CA ALA A 172 -9.28 6.58 -8.19
C ALA A 172 -7.94 7.12 -8.68
N SER A 173 -7.74 7.20 -10.00
CA SER A 173 -6.49 7.69 -10.60
C SER A 173 -6.24 9.19 -10.36
N THR A 174 -7.26 9.96 -10.00
CA THR A 174 -7.06 11.36 -9.59
C THR A 174 -6.37 11.48 -8.22
N PHE A 175 -6.40 10.44 -7.40
CA PHE A 175 -5.66 10.37 -6.14
C PHE A 175 -4.33 9.65 -6.27
N HIS A 176 -4.22 8.67 -7.19
CA HIS A 176 -2.95 8.01 -7.49
C HIS A 176 -2.95 7.38 -8.89
N LYS A 177 -2.06 7.86 -9.76
CA LYS A 177 -2.00 7.48 -11.18
C LYS A 177 -1.88 5.99 -11.42
N SER A 178 -1.19 5.25 -10.52
CA SER A 178 -1.01 3.81 -10.67
C SER A 178 -2.33 3.01 -10.65
N ALA A 179 -3.46 3.61 -10.20
CA ALA A 179 -4.79 3.00 -10.31
C ALA A 179 -5.20 2.71 -11.76
N LEU A 180 -4.61 3.42 -12.75
CA LEU A 180 -4.88 3.16 -14.18
C LEU A 180 -4.51 1.75 -14.61
N ILE A 181 -3.64 1.04 -13.87
CA ILE A 181 -3.32 -0.37 -14.08
C ILE A 181 -4.57 -1.26 -14.06
N LEU A 182 -5.63 -0.85 -13.36
CA LEU A 182 -6.87 -1.58 -13.29
C LEU A 182 -7.66 -1.58 -14.62
N ILE A 183 -7.40 -0.63 -15.54
CA ILE A 183 -8.10 -0.57 -16.83
C ILE A 183 -7.84 -1.85 -17.66
N PRO A 184 -6.61 -2.23 -18.00
CA PRO A 184 -6.34 -3.49 -18.70
C PRO A 184 -6.76 -4.72 -17.87
N PHE A 185 -6.66 -4.66 -16.54
CA PHE A 185 -7.09 -5.76 -15.68
C PHE A 185 -8.61 -6.01 -15.70
N PHE A 186 -9.44 -5.05 -16.13
CA PHE A 186 -10.85 -5.33 -16.40
C PHE A 186 -11.00 -6.50 -17.37
N PHE A 187 -10.30 -6.44 -18.50
CA PHE A 187 -10.40 -7.46 -19.56
C PHE A 187 -9.77 -8.79 -19.12
N ILE A 188 -8.62 -8.74 -18.44
CA ILE A 188 -7.97 -9.92 -17.88
C ILE A 188 -8.90 -10.60 -16.86
N ASN A 189 -9.56 -9.85 -16.00
CA ASN A 189 -10.51 -10.37 -15.03
C ASN A 189 -11.81 -10.93 -15.64
N LEU A 190 -12.09 -10.77 -16.94
CA LEU A 190 -13.19 -11.46 -17.61
C LEU A 190 -12.91 -12.95 -17.82
N ILE A 191 -11.63 -13.36 -17.71
CA ILE A 191 -11.16 -14.74 -17.88
C ILE A 191 -11.10 -15.40 -16.49
N PRO A 192 -11.96 -16.40 -16.20
CA PRO A 192 -11.89 -17.11 -14.92
C PRO A 192 -10.57 -17.86 -14.78
N LEU A 193 -9.99 -17.84 -13.58
CA LEU A 193 -8.76 -18.58 -13.27
C LEU A 193 -9.06 -20.10 -13.19
N THR A 194 -9.17 -20.75 -14.35
CA THR A 194 -9.23 -22.20 -14.48
C THR A 194 -7.84 -22.81 -14.29
N LYS A 195 -7.74 -24.13 -14.14
CA LYS A 195 -6.44 -24.82 -14.01
C LYS A 195 -5.50 -24.52 -15.21
N ILE A 196 -6.04 -24.46 -16.43
CA ILE A 196 -5.25 -24.15 -17.65
C ILE A 196 -4.80 -22.70 -17.62
N VAL A 197 -5.71 -21.75 -17.33
CA VAL A 197 -5.39 -20.31 -17.21
C VAL A 197 -4.37 -20.08 -16.11
N PHE A 198 -4.48 -20.80 -14.99
CA PHE A 198 -3.50 -20.72 -13.91
C PHE A 198 -2.09 -21.14 -14.37
N VAL A 199 -1.96 -22.24 -15.10
CA VAL A 199 -0.67 -22.68 -15.67
C VAL A 199 -0.10 -21.62 -16.62
N ILE A 200 -0.95 -21.04 -17.49
CA ILE A 200 -0.55 -19.96 -18.41
C ILE A 200 -0.08 -18.74 -17.61
N TYR A 201 -0.83 -18.34 -16.59
CA TYR A 201 -0.46 -17.19 -15.74
C TYR A 201 0.85 -17.43 -14.99
N CYS A 202 1.08 -18.65 -14.47
CA CYS A 202 2.36 -19.02 -13.86
C CYS A 202 3.52 -18.94 -14.85
N ALA A 203 3.34 -19.43 -16.08
CA ALA A 203 4.37 -19.37 -17.13
C ALA A 203 4.68 -17.91 -17.51
N VAL A 204 3.65 -17.08 -17.71
CA VAL A 204 3.80 -15.64 -17.97
C VAL A 204 4.48 -14.94 -16.79
N THR A 205 4.06 -15.24 -15.57
CA THR A 205 4.70 -14.71 -14.35
C THR A 205 6.20 -15.03 -14.30
N ALA A 206 6.57 -16.30 -14.59
CA ALA A 206 7.97 -16.69 -14.62
C ALA A 206 8.77 -15.90 -15.67
N VAL A 207 8.24 -15.77 -16.89
CA VAL A 207 8.88 -14.97 -17.94
C VAL A 207 9.06 -13.51 -17.52
N LEU A 208 8.02 -12.88 -16.97
CA LEU A 208 8.07 -11.51 -16.51
C LEU A 208 9.04 -11.36 -15.33
N TYR A 209 9.04 -12.29 -14.38
CA TYR A 209 9.92 -12.29 -13.21
C TYR A 209 11.40 -12.28 -13.59
N PHE A 210 11.80 -13.14 -14.52
CA PHE A 210 13.20 -13.20 -14.98
C PHE A 210 13.59 -12.04 -15.89
N ASN A 211 12.62 -11.29 -16.43
CA ASN A 211 12.85 -10.11 -17.25
C ASN A 211 12.49 -8.78 -16.56
N THR A 212 12.21 -8.80 -15.27
CA THR A 212 11.73 -7.60 -14.52
C THR A 212 12.67 -6.41 -14.69
N GLU A 213 13.97 -6.59 -14.57
CA GLU A 213 14.96 -5.52 -14.73
C GLU A 213 14.91 -4.88 -16.13
N ARG A 214 14.79 -5.70 -17.18
CA ARG A 214 14.67 -5.18 -18.55
C ARG A 214 13.39 -4.39 -18.75
N ILE A 215 12.29 -4.89 -18.18
CA ILE A 215 10.97 -4.24 -18.25
C ILE A 215 11.02 -2.90 -17.48
N MET A 216 11.61 -2.91 -16.28
CA MET A 216 11.69 -1.70 -15.45
C MET A 216 12.61 -0.66 -16.09
N ASN A 217 13.76 -1.05 -16.65
CA ASN A 217 14.63 -0.15 -17.41
C ASN A 217 13.89 0.50 -18.57
N PHE A 218 13.07 -0.25 -19.31
CA PHE A 218 12.25 0.29 -20.38
C PHE A 218 11.19 1.26 -19.85
N VAL A 219 10.47 0.89 -18.78
CA VAL A 219 9.41 1.73 -18.18
C VAL A 219 9.98 3.03 -17.61
N THR A 220 11.12 2.98 -16.92
CA THR A 220 11.77 4.18 -16.35
C THR A 220 12.34 5.09 -17.43
N GLN A 221 12.89 4.52 -18.48
CA GLN A 221 13.44 5.30 -19.60
C GLN A 221 12.37 6.10 -20.35
N TYR A 222 11.17 5.53 -20.58
CA TYR A 222 10.16 6.12 -21.46
C TYR A 222 8.95 6.73 -20.73
N TRP A 223 8.60 6.23 -19.52
CA TRP A 223 7.36 6.65 -18.84
C TRP A 223 7.57 7.21 -17.44
N TYR A 224 8.68 6.85 -16.77
CA TYR A 224 8.94 7.23 -15.37
C TYR A 224 10.35 7.80 -15.20
N GLN A 225 10.70 8.82 -15.98
CA GLN A 225 12.05 9.42 -16.03
C GLN A 225 12.55 10.03 -14.71
N GLY A 226 11.68 10.23 -13.72
CA GLY A 226 12.04 10.71 -12.38
C GLY A 226 12.48 9.63 -11.39
N TYR A 227 12.33 8.36 -11.72
CA TYR A 227 12.78 7.25 -10.88
C TYR A 227 14.12 6.73 -11.38
N HIS A 228 15.19 7.27 -10.84
CA HIS A 228 16.52 6.70 -11.04
C HIS A 228 16.60 5.35 -10.33
N LEU A 229 16.91 4.27 -11.07
CA LEU A 229 17.05 2.89 -10.55
C LEU A 229 18.15 2.79 -9.48
N ASP A 230 19.07 3.76 -9.43
CA ASP A 230 20.15 3.86 -8.46
C ASP A 230 19.71 4.47 -7.10
N ASN A 231 18.45 4.91 -6.97
CA ASN A 231 17.93 5.40 -5.70
C ASN A 231 17.83 4.25 -4.70
N VAL A 232 18.49 4.39 -3.55
CA VAL A 232 18.50 3.43 -2.42
C VAL A 232 17.08 3.02 -2.00
N HIS A 233 16.09 3.90 -2.16
CA HIS A 233 14.68 3.63 -1.88
C HIS A 233 13.98 2.74 -2.93
N VAL A 234 14.63 2.50 -4.08
CA VAL A 234 14.11 1.65 -5.17
C VAL A 234 14.75 0.26 -5.11
N GLN A 235 15.90 0.12 -4.44
CA GLN A 235 16.53 -1.17 -4.21
C GLN A 235 15.69 -1.94 -3.19
N ALA A 236 15.06 -3.01 -3.66
CA ALA A 236 14.25 -3.87 -2.83
C ALA A 236 15.08 -4.48 -1.70
N THR A 237 14.79 -4.10 -0.47
CA THR A 237 15.03 -4.99 0.65
C THR A 237 14.02 -6.11 0.50
N PHE A 238 14.52 -7.27 0.04
CA PHE A 238 13.69 -8.38 -0.35
C PHE A 238 12.96 -8.97 0.86
N GLU A 239 11.65 -8.78 0.92
CA GLU A 239 10.83 -9.30 2.00
C GLU A 239 10.10 -10.59 1.59
N TRP A 240 10.87 -11.69 1.44
CA TRP A 240 10.33 -13.03 1.19
C TRP A 240 9.13 -13.42 2.06
N PRO A 241 9.09 -13.07 3.37
CA PRO A 241 7.95 -13.43 4.20
C PRO A 241 6.63 -12.85 3.71
N PHE A 242 6.61 -11.61 3.16
CA PHE A 242 5.39 -11.06 2.58
C PHE A 242 4.97 -11.79 1.30
N ALA A 243 5.91 -12.14 0.43
CA ALA A 243 5.60 -12.92 -0.77
C ALA A 243 5.05 -14.33 -0.42
N VAL A 244 5.58 -14.96 0.63
CA VAL A 244 5.07 -16.25 1.14
C VAL A 244 3.69 -16.06 1.76
N ALA A 245 3.47 -15.00 2.56
CA ALA A 245 2.16 -14.69 3.12
C ALA A 245 1.12 -14.48 2.02
N MET A 246 1.44 -13.69 1.01
CA MET A 246 0.56 -13.43 -0.13
C MET A 246 0.29 -14.69 -0.95
N LEU A 247 1.28 -15.58 -1.11
CA LEU A 247 1.07 -16.90 -1.70
C LEU A 247 0.06 -17.73 -0.90
N ILE A 248 0.17 -17.72 0.42
CA ILE A 248 -0.75 -18.46 1.30
C ILE A 248 -2.17 -17.89 1.17
N GLU A 249 -2.34 -16.58 1.17
CA GLU A 249 -3.63 -15.92 0.99
C GLU A 249 -4.25 -16.23 -0.38
N PHE A 250 -3.43 -16.16 -1.43
CA PHE A 250 -3.86 -16.60 -2.76
C PHE A 250 -4.32 -18.06 -2.76
N LEU A 251 -3.53 -18.96 -2.16
CA LEU A 251 -3.87 -20.40 -2.11
C LEU A 251 -5.16 -20.64 -1.33
N ILE A 252 -5.42 -19.91 -0.24
CA ILE A 252 -6.68 -19.97 0.50
C ILE A 252 -7.87 -19.68 -0.43
N VAL A 253 -7.81 -18.58 -1.16
CA VAL A 253 -8.90 -18.15 -2.05
C VAL A 253 -9.00 -19.08 -3.26
N PHE A 254 -7.87 -19.52 -3.84
CA PHE A 254 -7.81 -20.41 -4.99
C PHE A 254 -8.37 -21.80 -4.68
N LEU A 255 -7.97 -22.41 -3.57
CA LEU A 255 -8.51 -23.71 -3.13
C LEU A 255 -10.01 -23.62 -2.79
N GLY A 256 -10.44 -22.46 -2.30
CA GLY A 256 -11.85 -22.13 -2.05
C GLY A 256 -12.68 -21.75 -3.27
N ALA A 257 -12.07 -21.62 -4.46
CA ALA A 257 -12.71 -21.10 -5.68
C ALA A 257 -14.00 -21.83 -6.06
N SER A 258 -14.03 -23.15 -5.90
CA SER A 258 -15.23 -23.95 -6.18
C SER A 258 -16.41 -23.59 -5.27
N LYS A 259 -16.17 -23.29 -4.00
CA LYS A 259 -17.20 -22.86 -3.05
C LYS A 259 -17.69 -21.44 -3.36
N LEU A 260 -16.76 -20.54 -3.66
CA LEU A 260 -17.06 -19.16 -4.04
C LEU A 260 -17.92 -19.11 -5.32
N THR A 261 -17.51 -19.84 -6.37
CA THR A 261 -18.20 -19.84 -7.67
C THR A 261 -19.49 -20.65 -7.67
N LYS A 262 -19.65 -21.62 -6.76
CA LYS A 262 -20.92 -22.31 -6.55
C LYS A 262 -21.98 -21.35 -5.98
N LYS A 263 -21.61 -20.42 -5.11
CA LYS A 263 -22.52 -19.41 -4.55
C LYS A 263 -22.91 -18.37 -5.61
N ASP A 264 -21.95 -17.84 -6.33
CA ASP A 264 -22.13 -16.90 -7.45
C ASP A 264 -20.98 -17.09 -8.43
N LYS A 265 -21.28 -17.42 -9.68
CA LYS A 265 -20.27 -17.63 -10.73
C LYS A 265 -19.31 -16.43 -10.87
N SER A 266 -19.80 -15.21 -10.67
CA SER A 266 -19.01 -14.00 -10.78
C SER A 266 -17.94 -13.83 -9.67
N ASN A 267 -18.00 -14.66 -8.61
CA ASN A 267 -16.99 -14.63 -7.53
C ASN A 267 -15.59 -15.10 -7.99
N TYR A 268 -15.46 -15.65 -9.22
CA TYR A 268 -14.13 -15.91 -9.78
C TYR A 268 -13.26 -14.65 -9.82
N VAL A 269 -13.86 -13.46 -9.85
CA VAL A 269 -13.15 -12.18 -9.78
C VAL A 269 -12.26 -12.10 -8.54
N TYR A 270 -12.72 -12.57 -7.38
CA TYR A 270 -11.92 -12.61 -6.16
C TYR A 270 -10.72 -13.56 -6.28
N VAL A 271 -10.87 -14.66 -7.02
CA VAL A 271 -9.76 -15.61 -7.27
C VAL A 271 -8.70 -14.97 -8.15
N ASN A 272 -9.12 -14.22 -9.19
CA ASN A 272 -8.21 -13.45 -10.03
C ASN A 272 -7.50 -12.36 -9.22
N TYR A 273 -8.24 -11.59 -8.40
CA TYR A 273 -7.66 -10.56 -7.53
C TYR A 273 -6.59 -11.15 -6.61
N ALA A 274 -6.87 -12.28 -5.97
CA ALA A 274 -5.90 -12.95 -5.12
C ALA A 274 -4.64 -13.39 -5.89
N PHE A 275 -4.79 -13.85 -7.14
CA PHE A 275 -3.65 -14.18 -7.99
C PHE A 275 -2.81 -12.93 -8.31
N PHE A 276 -3.44 -11.81 -8.67
CA PHE A 276 -2.72 -10.60 -9.02
C PHE A 276 -2.11 -9.90 -7.81
N ALA A 277 -2.70 -10.00 -6.63
CA ALA A 277 -2.04 -9.60 -5.39
C ALA A 277 -0.72 -10.36 -5.23
N PHE A 278 -0.75 -11.69 -5.27
CA PHE A 278 0.46 -12.53 -5.23
C PHE A 278 1.45 -12.21 -6.36
N PHE A 279 0.96 -12.04 -7.60
CA PHE A 279 1.79 -11.72 -8.75
C PHE A 279 2.60 -10.43 -8.53
N PHE A 280 1.95 -9.33 -8.13
CA PHE A 280 2.64 -8.05 -7.93
C PHE A 280 3.57 -8.07 -6.73
N THR A 281 3.20 -8.72 -5.63
CA THR A 281 4.10 -8.90 -4.48
C THR A 281 5.31 -9.76 -4.87
N LEU A 282 5.14 -10.82 -5.65
CA LEU A 282 6.25 -11.61 -6.17
C LEU A 282 7.15 -10.77 -7.09
N MET A 283 6.59 -9.96 -7.99
CA MET A 283 7.36 -9.05 -8.84
C MET A 283 8.08 -7.98 -8.01
N GLY A 284 7.47 -7.53 -6.92
CA GLY A 284 8.04 -6.61 -5.93
C GLY A 284 9.35 -7.09 -5.33
N THR A 285 9.53 -8.40 -5.23
CA THR A 285 10.79 -9.01 -4.78
C THR A 285 11.98 -8.74 -5.71
N ARG A 286 11.71 -8.33 -6.94
CA ARG A 286 12.73 -7.91 -7.92
C ARG A 286 12.82 -6.38 -8.02
N HIS A 287 11.71 -5.68 -7.75
CA HIS A 287 11.64 -4.24 -7.85
C HIS A 287 10.50 -3.69 -6.99
N SER A 288 10.83 -2.97 -5.91
CA SER A 288 9.88 -2.54 -4.87
C SER A 288 8.68 -1.73 -5.37
N ILE A 289 8.81 -0.98 -6.48
CA ILE A 289 7.68 -0.24 -7.08
C ILE A 289 6.55 -1.16 -7.51
N LEU A 290 6.87 -2.41 -7.94
CA LEU A 290 5.87 -3.37 -8.40
C LEU A 290 5.04 -3.92 -7.25
N ASP A 291 5.63 -4.05 -6.05
CA ASP A 291 4.89 -4.45 -4.86
C ASP A 291 3.75 -3.46 -4.54
N ARG A 292 4.00 -2.17 -4.72
CA ARG A 292 2.96 -1.14 -4.50
C ARG A 292 1.71 -1.36 -5.36
N LEU A 293 1.81 -2.07 -6.50
CA LEU A 293 0.65 -2.39 -7.33
C LEU A 293 -0.23 -3.48 -6.72
N SER A 294 0.30 -4.32 -5.81
CA SER A 294 -0.46 -5.36 -5.11
C SER A 294 -1.63 -4.77 -4.30
N VAL A 295 -1.46 -3.56 -3.74
CA VAL A 295 -2.44 -2.84 -2.91
C VAL A 295 -3.84 -2.79 -3.56
N TYR A 296 -3.92 -2.63 -4.89
CA TYR A 296 -5.21 -2.59 -5.60
C TYR A 296 -5.95 -3.93 -5.59
N PHE A 297 -5.24 -5.01 -5.34
CA PHE A 297 -5.76 -6.38 -5.37
C PHE A 297 -5.91 -6.97 -3.97
N GLU A 298 -4.95 -6.74 -3.09
CA GLU A 298 -4.94 -7.27 -1.73
C GLU A 298 -6.07 -6.71 -0.87
N PHE A 299 -6.48 -5.44 -1.04
CA PHE A 299 -7.64 -4.86 -0.36
C PHE A 299 -8.96 -5.63 -0.61
N ALA A 300 -8.98 -6.57 -1.55
CA ALA A 300 -10.10 -7.48 -1.74
C ALA A 300 -10.10 -8.70 -0.80
N PHE A 301 -8.99 -9.00 -0.07
CA PHE A 301 -8.94 -10.13 0.86
C PHE A 301 -9.93 -10.00 2.02
N PRO A 302 -10.11 -8.82 2.66
CA PRO A 302 -11.15 -8.62 3.66
C PRO A 302 -12.60 -8.76 3.15
N LEU A 303 -12.80 -8.89 1.84
CA LEU A 303 -14.10 -9.24 1.24
C LEU A 303 -14.17 -10.72 0.85
N SER A 304 -13.12 -11.25 0.24
CA SER A 304 -13.09 -12.60 -0.34
C SER A 304 -12.98 -13.71 0.71
N ILE A 305 -12.13 -13.53 1.72
CA ILE A 305 -11.93 -14.50 2.81
C ILE A 305 -13.18 -14.63 3.69
N PRO A 306 -13.83 -13.53 4.14
CA PRO A 306 -15.11 -13.61 4.84
C PRO A 306 -16.21 -14.23 4.00
N LEU A 307 -16.22 -13.99 2.69
CA LEU A 307 -17.16 -14.63 1.78
C LEU A 307 -16.93 -16.16 1.71
N LEU A 308 -15.68 -16.59 1.59
CA LEU A 308 -15.30 -18.00 1.61
C LEU A 308 -15.68 -18.66 2.95
N TYR A 309 -15.38 -18.00 4.08
CA TYR A 309 -15.81 -18.44 5.41
C TYR A 309 -17.33 -18.63 5.48
N THR A 310 -18.10 -17.67 4.97
CA THR A 310 -19.57 -17.76 4.92
C THR A 310 -20.03 -18.93 4.05
N CYS A 311 -19.42 -19.15 2.88
CA CYS A 311 -19.72 -20.28 2.01
C CYS A 311 -19.43 -21.63 2.66
N LEU A 312 -18.34 -21.71 3.43
CA LEU A 312 -18.01 -22.90 4.22
C LEU A 312 -19.05 -23.13 5.32
N LYS A 313 -19.39 -22.08 6.07
CA LYS A 313 -20.36 -22.14 7.17
C LYS A 313 -21.77 -22.49 6.67
N GLU A 314 -22.23 -21.94 5.54
CA GLU A 314 -23.54 -22.28 4.95
C GLU A 314 -23.63 -23.72 4.46
N SER A 315 -22.48 -24.33 4.15
CA SER A 315 -22.42 -25.75 3.79
C SER A 315 -22.57 -26.66 5.02
N PHE A 316 -22.66 -26.08 6.23
CA PHE A 316 -22.56 -26.82 7.50
C PHE A 316 -23.51 -26.24 8.55
N PRO A 317 -24.49 -27.03 9.07
CA PRO A 317 -25.31 -26.61 10.18
C PRO A 317 -24.48 -26.49 11.48
N SER A 318 -24.98 -25.75 12.42
CA SER A 318 -24.42 -25.20 13.64
C SER A 318 -23.25 -25.93 14.37
N TRP A 319 -22.37 -25.18 15.05
CA TRP A 319 -21.29 -25.65 15.96
C TRP A 319 -21.73 -26.70 17.00
N TRP A 320 -23.01 -26.66 17.42
CA TRP A 320 -23.59 -27.60 18.38
C TRP A 320 -23.71 -29.02 17.81
N SER A 321 -23.77 -29.20 16.48
CA SER A 321 -23.76 -30.51 15.83
C SER A 321 -22.47 -31.30 16.04
N LEU A 322 -21.40 -30.66 16.55
CA LEU A 322 -20.17 -31.34 16.96
C LEU A 322 -20.39 -32.33 18.10
N PHE A 323 -21.45 -32.16 18.88
CA PHE A 323 -21.73 -32.94 20.08
C PHE A 323 -22.90 -33.95 19.93
N ASP A 324 -23.53 -33.96 18.78
CA ASP A 324 -24.69 -34.83 18.49
C ASP A 324 -24.29 -36.25 18.02
N LYS A 325 -25.10 -37.29 18.37
CA LYS A 325 -24.73 -38.72 18.26
C LYS A 325 -25.25 -39.47 16.99
N HIS A 326 -26.03 -38.84 16.10
CA HIS A 326 -26.62 -39.51 14.92
C HIS A 326 -25.75 -39.53 13.66
N PRO A 327 -25.90 -40.50 12.70
CA PRO A 327 -24.97 -40.65 11.55
C PRO A 327 -24.95 -39.48 10.58
N GLU A 328 -26.05 -38.76 10.35
CA GLU A 328 -26.09 -37.53 9.56
C GLU A 328 -25.28 -36.40 10.21
N GLU A 329 -25.11 -36.46 11.51
CA GLU A 329 -24.33 -35.53 12.30
C GLU A 329 -22.82 -35.70 12.13
N LYS A 330 -22.32 -36.88 11.71
CA LYS A 330 -20.92 -37.15 11.51
C LYS A 330 -20.33 -36.31 10.36
N GLU A 331 -21.11 -36.09 9.30
CA GLU A 331 -20.76 -35.22 8.19
C GLU A 331 -20.82 -33.74 8.60
N ASN A 332 -21.83 -33.37 9.38
CA ASN A 332 -21.99 -32.05 9.96
C ASN A 332 -20.82 -31.69 10.90
N ARG A 333 -20.37 -32.65 11.74
CA ARG A 333 -19.18 -32.49 12.61
C ARG A 333 -17.90 -32.27 11.82
N LYS A 334 -17.67 -33.11 10.79
CA LYS A 334 -16.49 -32.96 9.92
C LYS A 334 -16.45 -31.57 9.30
N ASN A 335 -17.54 -31.09 8.90
CA ASN A 335 -17.72 -29.84 8.19
C ASN A 335 -17.59 -28.62 9.14
N ALA A 336 -18.13 -28.67 10.34
CA ALA A 336 -17.92 -27.68 11.38
C ALA A 336 -16.43 -27.62 11.79
N ALA A 337 -15.77 -28.79 11.90
CA ALA A 337 -14.34 -28.85 12.16
C ALA A 337 -13.50 -28.20 11.05
N VAL A 338 -13.82 -28.46 9.79
CA VAL A 338 -13.16 -27.81 8.63
C VAL A 338 -13.31 -26.28 8.67
N THR A 339 -14.52 -25.80 9.00
CA THR A 339 -14.74 -24.34 9.11
C THR A 339 -13.99 -23.72 10.27
N ALA A 340 -13.91 -24.43 11.42
CA ALA A 340 -13.15 -23.98 12.58
C ALA A 340 -11.63 -23.95 12.31
N VAL A 341 -11.12 -25.02 11.69
CA VAL A 341 -9.70 -25.09 11.28
C VAL A 341 -9.37 -24.00 10.28
N PHE A 342 -10.25 -23.77 9.30
CA PHE A 342 -10.09 -22.67 8.34
C PHE A 342 -10.00 -21.31 9.05
N LEU A 343 -10.95 -21.01 9.94
CA LEU A 343 -10.95 -19.75 10.67
C LEU A 343 -9.70 -19.61 11.57
N ALA A 344 -9.33 -20.66 12.28
CA ALA A 344 -8.12 -20.68 13.11
C ALA A 344 -6.87 -20.43 12.25
N PHE A 345 -6.76 -21.09 11.10
CA PHE A 345 -5.65 -20.91 10.17
C PHE A 345 -5.57 -19.47 9.65
N VAL A 346 -6.70 -18.88 9.23
CA VAL A 346 -6.77 -17.49 8.74
C VAL A 346 -6.39 -16.51 9.85
N LEU A 347 -6.88 -16.69 11.07
CA LEU A 347 -6.58 -15.80 12.19
C LEU A 347 -5.14 -15.95 12.67
N CYS A 348 -4.62 -17.17 12.80
CA CYS A 348 -3.23 -17.42 13.21
C CYS A 348 -2.25 -16.92 12.12
N GLY A 349 -2.54 -17.18 10.84
CA GLY A 349 -1.75 -16.68 9.73
C GLY A 349 -1.74 -15.15 9.67
N GLY A 350 -2.91 -14.54 9.78
CA GLY A 350 -3.03 -13.08 9.86
C GLY A 350 -2.29 -12.49 11.06
N LEU A 351 -2.35 -13.15 12.24
CA LEU A 351 -1.60 -12.71 13.41
C LEU A 351 -0.08 -12.79 13.18
N ALA A 352 0.40 -13.82 12.47
CA ALA A 352 1.81 -13.94 12.12
C ALA A 352 2.24 -12.82 11.15
N ILE A 353 1.43 -12.48 10.15
CA ILE A 353 1.66 -11.35 9.23
C ILE A 353 1.70 -10.03 10.01
N HIS A 354 0.71 -9.80 10.87
CA HIS A 354 0.62 -8.62 11.72
C HIS A 354 1.87 -8.48 12.61
N GLN A 355 2.27 -9.57 13.28
CA GLN A 355 3.48 -9.59 14.12
C GLN A 355 4.72 -9.26 13.29
N TYR A 356 4.86 -9.88 12.12
CA TYR A 356 6.01 -9.67 11.25
C TYR A 356 6.06 -8.22 10.75
N ALA A 357 4.93 -7.68 10.25
CA ALA A 357 4.85 -6.30 9.75
C ALA A 357 5.20 -5.26 10.81
N LEU A 358 4.76 -5.47 12.07
CA LEU A 358 5.12 -4.57 13.17
C LEU A 358 6.56 -4.75 13.65
N THR A 359 7.11 -5.97 13.61
CA THR A 359 8.49 -6.24 14.04
C THR A 359 9.49 -5.64 13.06
N MET A 360 9.21 -5.74 11.75
CA MET A 360 10.04 -5.17 10.68
C MET A 360 9.74 -3.71 10.40
N ASP A 361 8.72 -3.15 11.06
CA ASP A 361 8.23 -1.78 10.83
C ASP A 361 8.02 -1.45 9.34
N HIS A 362 7.40 -2.39 8.62
CA HIS A 362 7.26 -2.34 7.16
C HIS A 362 6.68 -1.02 6.62
N HIS A 363 5.83 -0.35 7.40
CA HIS A 363 5.20 0.91 7.01
C HIS A 363 5.69 2.13 7.82
N GLY A 364 6.73 1.99 8.67
CA GLY A 364 7.19 3.08 9.52
C GLY A 364 6.18 3.49 10.61
N VAL A 365 5.38 2.52 11.09
CA VAL A 365 4.32 2.81 12.06
C VAL A 365 4.71 2.48 13.51
N VAL A 366 5.91 1.96 13.73
CA VAL A 366 6.42 1.58 15.05
C VAL A 366 7.65 2.42 15.40
N PRO A 367 7.68 3.05 16.57
CA PRO A 367 6.63 3.09 17.59
C PRO A 367 5.45 3.98 17.19
N TYR A 368 4.23 3.63 17.59
CA TYR A 368 3.11 4.55 17.46
C TYR A 368 3.36 5.77 18.36
N ARG A 369 3.36 6.95 17.75
CA ARG A 369 3.46 8.23 18.41
C ARG A 369 2.13 8.96 18.28
N CYS A 370 1.69 9.56 19.37
CA CYS A 370 0.45 10.35 19.42
C CYS A 370 0.79 11.82 19.60
N ILE A 371 0.17 12.67 18.80
CA ILE A 371 0.29 14.12 18.85
C ILE A 371 0.08 14.67 20.28
N LEU A 372 -0.83 14.08 21.07
CA LEU A 372 -1.14 14.54 22.42
C LEU A 372 0.00 14.32 23.43
N ASN A 373 0.98 13.47 23.11
CA ASN A 373 2.07 13.08 24.01
C ASN A 373 3.44 13.61 23.54
N GLN A 374 3.49 14.51 22.56
CA GLN A 374 4.75 15.02 22.05
C GLN A 374 5.08 16.40 22.61
N PRO A 375 6.22 16.59 23.28
CA PRO A 375 6.70 17.91 23.72
C PRO A 375 6.80 18.91 22.56
N PHE A 376 7.24 18.42 21.39
CA PHE A 376 7.40 19.21 20.17
C PHE A 376 6.08 19.79 19.63
N TYR A 377 4.95 19.13 19.88
CA TYR A 377 3.65 19.66 19.47
C TYR A 377 3.21 20.82 20.37
N GLN A 378 3.58 20.79 21.63
CA GLN A 378 3.37 21.91 22.57
C GLN A 378 4.19 23.11 22.12
N GLU A 379 5.46 22.90 21.80
CA GLU A 379 6.36 23.91 21.24
C GLU A 379 5.86 24.47 19.89
N TYR A 380 5.34 23.60 19.01
CA TYR A 380 4.71 24.01 17.74
C TYR A 380 3.45 24.87 17.98
N LEU A 381 2.60 24.53 18.95
CA LEU A 381 1.43 25.34 19.30
C LEU A 381 1.86 26.68 19.92
N GLU A 382 2.87 26.69 20.78
CA GLU A 382 3.44 27.91 21.37
C GLU A 382 4.04 28.82 20.28
N ASN A 383 4.70 28.26 19.26
CA ASN A 383 5.22 29.02 18.12
C ASN A 383 4.12 29.54 17.18
N LEU A 384 2.98 28.85 17.09
CA LEU A 384 1.79 29.35 16.36
C LEU A 384 1.10 30.52 17.11
N GLU A 385 1.11 30.46 18.45
CA GLU A 385 0.55 31.53 19.28
C GLU A 385 1.51 32.74 19.40
N ASN A 386 2.83 32.50 19.25
CA ASN A 386 3.88 33.52 19.31
C ASN A 386 4.80 33.46 18.07
N PRO A 387 4.38 33.96 16.91
CA PRO A 387 5.15 33.83 15.65
C PRO A 387 6.45 34.67 15.59
N GLN A 388 6.93 35.21 16.70
CA GLN A 388 8.15 36.06 16.73
C GLN A 388 9.44 35.34 17.10
N ASP A 389 9.37 34.06 17.49
CA ASP A 389 10.57 33.26 17.75
C ASP A 389 10.75 32.28 16.57
N GLU A 390 11.49 32.69 15.53
CA GLU A 390 12.08 31.73 14.59
C GLU A 390 12.93 30.74 15.40
N PRO A 391 12.66 29.43 15.36
CA PRO A 391 13.54 28.47 15.99
C PRO A 391 14.94 28.60 15.34
N ALA A 392 15.95 28.91 16.15
CA ALA A 392 17.33 28.86 15.70
C ALA A 392 17.56 27.51 15.02
N GLU A 393 18.05 27.51 13.78
CA GLU A 393 18.47 26.28 13.09
C GLU A 393 19.19 25.40 14.08
N PRO A 394 18.83 24.10 14.20
CA PRO A 394 19.60 23.22 15.07
C PRO A 394 21.05 23.28 14.62
N ALA A 395 21.93 23.75 15.52
CA ALA A 395 23.35 23.81 15.26
C ALA A 395 23.76 22.44 14.70
N GLU A 396 24.28 22.44 13.49
CA GLU A 396 24.88 21.28 12.85
C GLU A 396 25.85 20.70 13.87
N GLU A 397 25.50 19.59 14.50
CA GLU A 397 26.36 18.88 15.42
C GLU A 397 27.55 18.44 14.58
N ALA A 398 28.66 19.23 14.69
CA ALA A 398 29.87 18.98 13.96
C ALA A 398 30.26 17.51 14.20
N ALA A 399 30.26 16.73 13.14
CA ALA A 399 30.76 15.37 13.17
C ALA A 399 32.14 15.39 13.86
N PRO A 400 32.44 14.48 14.79
CA PRO A 400 33.70 14.43 15.46
C PRO A 400 34.80 14.33 14.40
N ILE A 401 35.73 15.31 14.43
CA ILE A 401 36.95 15.30 13.62
C ILE A 401 37.69 14.05 14.04
N ILE A 402 37.70 13.03 13.19
CA ILE A 402 38.58 11.89 13.32
C ILE A 402 39.95 12.43 12.95
N GLU A 403 40.79 12.71 13.95
CA GLU A 403 42.22 12.99 13.74
C GLU A 403 42.80 11.73 13.09
N GLU A 404 43.22 11.86 11.83
CA GLU A 404 44.08 10.88 11.18
C GLU A 404 45.39 10.78 11.95
N PRO A 405 45.92 9.58 12.19
CA PRO A 405 47.23 9.42 12.88
C PRO A 405 48.32 10.03 12.00
N VAL A 406 49.10 10.94 12.59
CA VAL A 406 50.27 11.53 12.00
C VAL A 406 51.31 10.43 11.71
N ASP A 407 51.46 10.09 10.43
CA ASP A 407 52.52 9.20 9.94
C ASP A 407 53.87 9.93 10.07
N THR A 408 54.71 9.39 10.93
CA THR A 408 56.15 9.74 11.00
C THR A 408 56.88 9.18 9.78
N PRO A 409 57.69 9.97 9.09
CA PRO A 409 58.42 9.49 7.91
C PRO A 409 59.57 8.52 8.29
N PRO A 410 59.76 7.43 7.51
CA PRO A 410 60.94 6.57 7.66
C PRO A 410 62.20 7.24 7.04
N PRO A 411 63.45 6.85 7.45
CA PRO A 411 64.66 7.53 7.11
C PRO A 411 65.09 7.33 5.65
N GLU A 412 65.75 8.38 5.16
CA GLU A 412 66.31 8.47 3.81
C GLU A 412 67.31 7.35 3.51
N THR A 413 67.12 6.71 2.35
CA THR A 413 68.22 6.02 1.68
C THR A 413 68.27 6.49 0.22
N SER A 414 69.35 7.20 -0.04
CA SER A 414 69.73 7.74 -1.33
C SER A 414 69.97 6.64 -2.36
N THR A 415 69.32 6.71 -3.50
CA THR A 415 69.90 6.27 -4.77
C THR A 415 69.26 7.04 -5.92
N GLN A 416 70.13 7.82 -6.57
CA GLN A 416 69.84 8.54 -7.82
C GLN A 416 69.55 7.58 -8.95
N LEU A 417 68.55 7.92 -9.76
CA LEU A 417 68.60 7.65 -11.20
C LEU A 417 67.63 8.59 -11.95
N GLU A 418 68.16 9.09 -13.03
CA GLU A 418 67.86 10.22 -13.89
C GLU A 418 66.44 10.26 -14.50
N MET A 419 65.98 11.53 -14.67
CA MET A 419 64.85 11.91 -15.55
C MET A 419 65.30 11.88 -17.04
N PRO A 420 64.36 11.80 -17.96
CA PRO A 420 64.29 12.80 -19.03
C PRO A 420 62.98 13.58 -19.11
N THR A 421 63.17 14.83 -19.46
CA THR A 421 62.23 15.92 -19.64
C THR A 421 61.42 15.83 -20.94
N PRO A 422 60.43 16.73 -21.16
CA PRO A 422 59.27 16.54 -22.01
C PRO A 422 59.42 17.16 -23.42
N GLN A 423 58.63 16.72 -24.36
CA GLN A 423 58.31 17.47 -25.59
C GLN A 423 56.83 17.35 -25.88
N GLU A 424 56.14 18.47 -25.81
CA GLU A 424 55.63 19.36 -26.88
C GLU A 424 54.50 18.82 -27.76
N GLU A 425 53.43 19.60 -27.74
CA GLU A 425 52.56 20.06 -28.84
C GLU A 425 51.69 19.06 -29.60
N ASN A 426 50.36 19.31 -29.56
CA ASN A 426 49.62 19.71 -30.77
C ASN A 426 48.16 20.11 -30.45
N LYS A 427 47.90 21.40 -30.60
CA LYS A 427 47.04 22.07 -31.58
C LYS A 427 45.64 21.51 -31.79
N LEU A 428 44.66 22.34 -31.42
CA LEU A 428 43.30 22.41 -31.97
C LEU A 428 43.31 22.68 -33.49
N PRO A 429 42.32 22.19 -34.25
CA PRO A 429 41.88 22.81 -35.46
C PRO A 429 40.56 23.60 -35.29
N GLU A 430 40.59 24.72 -36.05
CA GLU A 430 39.63 25.77 -36.22
C GLU A 430 38.29 25.35 -36.78
N GLN A 431 37.35 26.24 -36.51
CA GLN A 431 36.03 26.38 -37.14
C GLN A 431 36.14 26.46 -38.69
N THR A 432 35.21 25.82 -39.39
CA THR A 432 34.79 26.22 -40.71
C THR A 432 33.26 26.21 -40.84
N ASP A 433 32.75 27.35 -41.06
CA ASP A 433 31.60 27.87 -41.84
C ASP A 433 30.38 26.98 -42.12
N ILE A 434 29.25 27.52 -41.71
CA ILE A 434 27.87 27.20 -42.08
C ILE A 434 27.55 27.90 -43.39
N PRO A 435 26.84 27.27 -44.34
CA PRO A 435 25.98 27.99 -45.27
C PRO A 435 24.50 27.86 -44.88
N GLU A 436 23.83 29.02 -44.91
CA GLU A 436 22.40 29.20 -44.79
C GLU A 436 21.60 28.54 -45.93
N GLY A 437 20.40 28.06 -45.57
CA GLY A 437 19.26 28.03 -46.46
C GLY A 437 18.76 26.67 -46.89
N MET A 438 17.67 26.23 -46.26
CA MET A 438 16.41 25.84 -46.92
C MET A 438 15.42 25.24 -45.92
N PRO A 439 14.12 25.34 -46.13
CA PRO A 439 13.08 25.18 -45.15
C PRO A 439 12.66 23.71 -44.93
N VAL A 440 12.40 23.35 -43.68
CA VAL A 440 11.81 22.06 -43.34
C VAL A 440 10.31 22.25 -43.09
N GLU A 441 9.52 21.65 -43.95
CA GLU A 441 8.09 21.44 -43.77
C GLU A 441 7.83 20.46 -42.61
N VAL A 442 6.90 20.85 -41.76
CA VAL A 442 6.30 20.01 -40.72
C VAL A 442 5.05 19.35 -41.32
N PRO A 443 4.82 18.06 -41.15
CA PRO A 443 3.45 17.53 -41.14
C PRO A 443 3.04 17.09 -39.75
N LEU A 444 1.97 17.73 -39.26
CA LEU A 444 1.01 17.15 -38.32
C LEU A 444 0.07 16.20 -39.11
N PRO A 445 -0.63 15.27 -38.49
CA PRO A 445 -1.30 15.40 -37.21
C PRO A 445 -0.81 14.46 -36.08
#